data_db965e7912121c84d8c566d46e8b4c7e
#
_entry.id   db965e7912121c84d8c566d46e8b4c7e
#
_cell.length_a   1.000
_cell.length_b   1.000
_cell.length_c   1.000
_cell.angle_alpha   90.00
_cell.angle_beta   90.00
_cell.angle_gamma   90.00
#
_symmetry.space_group_name_H-M   'P 1'
#
loop_
_entity.id
_entity.type
_entity.pdbx_description
1 polymer ?
#
loop_
_entity_poly.entity_id
_entity_poly.type
_entity_poly.pdbx_seq_one_letter_code
_entity_poly.pdbx_strand_id
1 'polypeptide(L)'
;MKQRYSDPEIAAVYRVIAERRDMRHFRSDPVDPALLARLIAAAHQAPSVGYMQPWRFIRIASPALRASIHALVTAEQEKTAAACGERAETVRRLKLEGIRECGELLAVVLMPDRARYVVGRRTMPQMDICSVACAIQNLWLAARAEGIGVGWVSIFDPEALAELLSLPEGAEPVAVLCLGHVDAFYPEPMLETLGWDKRRDIHTILFQDQWGREIP
;
A
#
# COMPACT_ATOMS: atom_id res chain seq x y z
N MET A 1 -30.00 -3.15 12.91
CA MET A 1 -28.98 -2.29 12.26
C MET A 1 -29.65 -1.53 11.12
N LYS A 2 -29.32 -0.24 10.90
CA LYS A 2 -29.77 0.51 9.72
C LYS A 2 -29.16 -0.15 8.48
N GLN A 3 -29.97 -0.41 7.45
CA GLN A 3 -29.49 -1.02 6.19
C GLN A 3 -28.65 -0.04 5.35
N ARG A 4 -28.87 1.25 5.48
CA ARG A 4 -28.15 2.30 4.75
C ARG A 4 -27.66 3.37 5.73
N TYR A 5 -26.42 3.83 5.51
CA TYR A 5 -25.85 4.98 6.23
C TYR A 5 -26.54 6.27 5.84
N SER A 6 -26.36 7.34 6.64
CA SER A 6 -26.82 8.69 6.30
C SER A 6 -26.03 9.26 5.11
N ASP A 7 -26.63 10.21 4.39
CA ASP A 7 -25.97 10.82 3.24
C ASP A 7 -24.62 11.48 3.57
N PRO A 8 -24.42 12.16 4.71
CA PRO A 8 -23.11 12.67 5.10
C PRO A 8 -22.07 11.57 5.34
N GLU A 9 -22.45 10.44 5.94
CA GLU A 9 -21.56 9.29 6.14
C GLU A 9 -21.16 8.64 4.80
N ILE A 10 -22.11 8.49 3.89
CA ILE A 10 -21.85 8.02 2.52
C ILE A 10 -20.90 8.97 1.80
N ALA A 11 -21.17 10.27 1.84
CA ALA A 11 -20.32 11.29 1.21
C ALA A 11 -18.89 11.28 1.77
N ALA A 12 -18.71 11.05 3.08
CA ALA A 12 -17.40 10.94 3.70
C ALA A 12 -16.59 9.75 3.15
N VAL A 13 -17.23 8.59 2.97
CA VAL A 13 -16.58 7.39 2.40
C VAL A 13 -16.10 7.65 0.97
N TYR A 14 -16.98 8.16 0.10
CA TYR A 14 -16.60 8.46 -1.30
C TYR A 14 -15.52 9.54 -1.40
N ARG A 15 -15.57 10.55 -0.53
CA ARG A 15 -14.55 11.60 -0.47
C ARG A 15 -13.18 11.02 -0.10
N VAL A 16 -13.08 10.20 0.91
CA VAL A 16 -11.81 9.57 1.32
C VAL A 16 -11.23 8.72 0.18
N ILE A 17 -12.07 7.94 -0.51
CA ILE A 17 -11.65 7.13 -1.67
C ILE A 17 -11.11 8.04 -2.79
N ALA A 18 -11.83 9.13 -3.11
CA ALA A 18 -11.44 10.04 -4.17
C ALA A 18 -10.17 10.84 -3.86
N GLU A 19 -9.97 11.23 -2.60
CA GLU A 19 -8.88 12.11 -2.17
C GLU A 19 -7.64 11.36 -1.64
N ARG A 20 -7.68 10.02 -1.50
CA ARG A 20 -6.50 9.24 -1.11
C ARG A 20 -5.39 9.41 -2.15
N ARG A 21 -4.17 9.65 -1.67
CA ARG A 21 -2.97 9.79 -2.52
C ARG A 21 -1.83 8.93 -1.97
N ASP A 22 -0.96 8.48 -2.86
CA ASP A 22 0.34 7.89 -2.52
C ASP A 22 1.30 9.04 -2.21
N MET A 23 1.58 9.24 -0.93
CA MET A 23 2.39 10.36 -0.46
C MET A 23 3.86 10.01 -0.43
N ARG A 24 4.72 10.97 -0.80
CA ARG A 24 6.18 10.81 -0.84
C ARG A 24 6.92 11.85 -0.01
N HIS A 25 6.25 12.91 0.40
CA HIS A 25 6.80 13.98 1.22
C HIS A 25 6.12 13.94 2.59
N PHE A 26 6.91 13.73 3.61
CA PHE A 26 6.45 13.61 5.00
C PHE A 26 7.16 14.64 5.87
N ARG A 27 6.48 15.07 6.91
CA ARG A 27 7.09 15.74 8.04
C ARG A 27 7.67 14.68 8.97
N SER A 28 8.70 15.05 9.72
CA SER A 28 9.35 14.15 10.68
C SER A 28 8.60 14.01 12.03
N ASP A 29 7.46 14.68 12.16
CA ASP A 29 6.64 14.58 13.37
C ASP A 29 6.20 13.14 13.63
N PRO A 30 6.27 12.66 14.87
CA PRO A 30 5.84 11.31 15.21
C PRO A 30 4.32 11.16 15.02
N VAL A 31 3.89 9.96 14.62
CA VAL A 31 2.47 9.59 14.63
C VAL A 31 2.11 9.15 16.04
N ASP A 32 0.99 9.65 16.56
CA ASP A 32 0.46 9.23 17.86
C ASP A 32 0.30 7.69 17.90
N PRO A 33 0.86 6.99 18.91
CA PRO A 33 0.73 5.54 19.03
C PRO A 33 -0.71 5.04 19.10
N ALA A 34 -1.64 5.80 19.69
CA ALA A 34 -3.05 5.45 19.72
C ALA A 34 -3.69 5.57 18.34
N LEU A 35 -3.27 6.55 17.54
CA LEU A 35 -3.69 6.68 16.15
C LEU A 35 -3.14 5.50 15.32
N LEU A 36 -1.86 5.18 15.43
CA LEU A 36 -1.28 4.01 14.75
C LEU A 36 -2.05 2.72 15.08
N ALA A 37 -2.37 2.50 16.36
CA ALA A 37 -3.16 1.34 16.78
C ALA A 37 -4.55 1.31 16.12
N ARG A 38 -5.24 2.45 15.98
CA ARG A 38 -6.52 2.53 15.25
C ARG A 38 -6.37 2.21 13.77
N LEU A 39 -5.30 2.69 13.13
CA LEU A 39 -5.03 2.39 11.71
C LEU A 39 -4.77 0.90 11.49
N ILE A 40 -4.01 0.25 12.36
CA ILE A 40 -3.79 -1.20 12.31
C ILE A 40 -5.09 -1.97 12.57
N ALA A 41 -5.93 -1.51 13.51
CA ALA A 41 -7.25 -2.10 13.74
C ALA A 41 -8.16 -1.97 12.50
N ALA A 42 -8.13 -0.85 11.78
CA ALA A 42 -8.85 -0.68 10.52
C ALA A 42 -8.34 -1.64 9.45
N ALA A 43 -7.02 -1.80 9.30
CA ALA A 43 -6.43 -2.81 8.43
C ALA A 43 -6.94 -4.21 8.74
N HIS A 44 -7.00 -4.56 10.02
CA HIS A 44 -7.42 -5.88 10.48
C HIS A 44 -8.91 -6.21 10.23
N GLN A 45 -9.75 -5.22 9.95
CA GLN A 45 -11.14 -5.40 9.51
C GLN A 45 -11.27 -5.80 8.03
N ALA A 46 -10.19 -5.90 7.28
CA ALA A 46 -10.24 -6.28 5.88
C ALA A 46 -10.79 -7.71 5.68
N PRO A 47 -11.53 -7.95 4.58
CA PRO A 47 -11.88 -9.31 4.20
C PRO A 47 -10.63 -10.09 3.80
N SER A 48 -10.66 -11.42 3.99
CA SER A 48 -9.57 -12.28 3.53
C SER A 48 -10.08 -13.60 3.01
N VAL A 49 -9.38 -14.15 2.02
CA VAL A 49 -9.67 -15.47 1.46
C VAL A 49 -9.66 -16.52 2.55
N GLY A 50 -10.70 -17.35 2.62
CA GLY A 50 -10.82 -18.39 3.65
C GLY A 50 -10.70 -17.89 5.09
N TYR A 51 -10.99 -16.60 5.35
CA TYR A 51 -10.81 -15.95 6.66
C TYR A 51 -9.39 -16.08 7.22
N MET A 52 -8.40 -16.10 6.31
CA MET A 52 -7.00 -16.39 6.63
C MET A 52 -6.30 -15.27 7.43
N GLN A 53 -6.66 -14.01 7.16
CA GLN A 53 -5.99 -12.83 7.76
C GLN A 53 -4.46 -12.91 7.62
N PRO A 54 -3.94 -12.98 6.38
CA PRO A 54 -2.55 -13.37 6.12
C PRO A 54 -1.52 -12.28 6.41
N TRP A 55 -1.95 -11.07 6.71
CA TRP A 55 -1.10 -9.90 6.93
C TRP A 55 -0.39 -9.95 8.27
N ARG A 56 0.87 -9.51 8.27
CA ARG A 56 1.65 -9.16 9.46
C ARG A 56 2.25 -7.78 9.23
N PHE A 57 2.26 -6.96 10.27
CA PHE A 57 2.84 -5.61 10.22
C PHE A 57 4.04 -5.58 11.15
N ILE A 58 5.21 -5.20 10.61
CA ILE A 58 6.45 -5.03 11.37
C ILE A 58 6.72 -3.53 11.44
N ARG A 59 6.68 -2.96 12.64
CA ARG A 59 7.03 -1.55 12.88
C ARG A 59 8.55 -1.39 12.88
N ILE A 60 9.07 -0.55 12.00
CA ILE A 60 10.49 -0.28 11.85
C ILE A 60 10.85 1.01 12.62
N ALA A 61 11.24 0.83 13.87
CA ALA A 61 11.60 1.93 14.76
C ALA A 61 13.09 2.34 14.66
N SER A 62 13.98 1.39 14.35
CA SER A 62 15.42 1.62 14.29
C SER A 62 15.82 2.51 13.10
N PRO A 63 16.48 3.66 13.32
CA PRO A 63 17.01 4.50 12.24
C PRO A 63 18.01 3.75 11.35
N ALA A 64 18.82 2.87 11.94
CA ALA A 64 19.79 2.06 11.19
C ALA A 64 19.05 1.07 10.24
N LEU A 65 17.98 0.43 10.71
CA LEU A 65 17.19 -0.46 9.88
C LEU A 65 16.44 0.29 8.78
N ARG A 66 15.90 1.49 9.07
CA ARG A 66 15.32 2.38 8.03
C ARG A 66 16.35 2.75 6.97
N ALA A 67 17.59 3.04 7.35
CA ALA A 67 18.67 3.34 6.42
C ALA A 67 19.01 2.12 5.53
N SER A 68 19.05 0.92 6.10
CA SER A 68 19.28 -0.33 5.35
C SER A 68 18.16 -0.61 4.36
N ILE A 69 16.88 -0.44 4.77
CA ILE A 69 15.72 -0.59 3.87
C ILE A 69 15.79 0.45 2.74
N HIS A 70 16.11 1.71 3.06
CA HIS A 70 16.28 2.76 2.05
C HIS A 70 17.36 2.38 1.04
N ALA A 71 18.50 1.84 1.47
CA ALA A 71 19.57 1.40 0.58
C ALA A 71 19.12 0.27 -0.36
N LEU A 72 18.39 -0.73 0.15
CA LEU A 72 17.80 -1.80 -0.68
C LEU A 72 16.85 -1.23 -1.74
N VAL A 73 15.96 -0.33 -1.34
CA VAL A 73 14.99 0.31 -2.25
C VAL A 73 15.71 1.17 -3.31
N THR A 74 16.75 1.91 -2.92
CA THR A 74 17.55 2.72 -3.86
C THR A 74 18.28 1.84 -4.88
N ALA A 75 18.86 0.73 -4.44
CA ALA A 75 19.54 -0.22 -5.33
C ALA A 75 18.57 -0.83 -6.36
N GLU A 76 17.36 -1.19 -5.93
CA GLU A 76 16.34 -1.74 -6.83
C GLU A 76 15.73 -0.67 -7.74
N GLN A 77 15.65 0.60 -7.29
CA GLN A 77 15.23 1.73 -8.12
C GLN A 77 16.16 1.89 -9.33
N GLU A 78 17.48 1.77 -9.16
CA GLU A 78 18.44 1.86 -10.27
C GLU A 78 18.26 0.71 -11.27
N LYS A 79 18.06 -0.53 -10.81
CA LYS A 79 17.76 -1.67 -11.67
C LYS A 79 16.44 -1.46 -12.42
N THR A 80 15.40 -0.99 -11.73
CA THR A 80 14.10 -0.67 -12.31
C THR A 80 14.24 0.44 -13.36
N ALA A 81 14.99 1.50 -13.05
CA ALA A 81 15.26 2.58 -14.01
C ALA A 81 15.95 2.07 -15.26
N ALA A 82 16.98 1.22 -15.10
CA ALA A 82 17.67 0.61 -16.25
C ALA A 82 16.74 -0.22 -17.15
N ALA A 83 15.71 -0.85 -16.57
CA ALA A 83 14.71 -1.63 -17.32
C ALA A 83 13.60 -0.78 -17.96
N CYS A 84 13.42 0.49 -17.55
CA CYS A 84 12.32 1.35 -17.99
C CYS A 84 12.58 2.15 -19.29
N GLY A 85 13.74 2.02 -19.93
CA GLY A 85 14.06 2.69 -21.18
C GLY A 85 13.92 4.22 -21.07
N GLU A 86 13.08 4.83 -21.90
CA GLU A 86 12.87 6.29 -21.94
C GLU A 86 12.35 6.88 -20.61
N ARG A 87 11.76 6.06 -19.75
CA ARG A 87 11.25 6.48 -18.43
C ARG A 87 12.30 6.35 -17.31
N ALA A 88 13.53 5.93 -17.62
CA ALA A 88 14.57 5.69 -16.61
C ALA A 88 14.78 6.90 -15.69
N GLU A 89 14.87 8.10 -16.27
CA GLU A 89 15.09 9.33 -15.50
C GLU A 89 13.89 9.68 -14.60
N THR A 90 12.67 9.42 -15.05
CA THR A 90 11.47 9.61 -14.24
C THR A 90 11.48 8.67 -13.04
N VAL A 91 11.89 7.40 -13.23
CA VAL A 91 12.03 6.43 -12.13
C VAL A 91 13.07 6.89 -11.11
N ARG A 92 14.24 7.37 -11.55
CA ARG A 92 15.30 7.89 -10.64
C ARG A 92 14.84 9.08 -9.81
N ARG A 93 13.94 9.90 -10.36
CA ARG A 93 13.39 11.08 -9.66
C ARG A 93 12.26 10.76 -8.68
N LEU A 94 11.79 9.53 -8.62
CA LEU A 94 10.80 9.14 -7.62
C LEU A 94 11.41 9.26 -6.23
N LYS A 95 10.82 10.09 -5.39
CA LYS A 95 11.32 10.33 -4.02
C LYS A 95 11.15 9.07 -3.17
N LEU A 96 12.24 8.61 -2.56
CA LEU A 96 12.30 7.45 -1.65
C LEU A 96 12.65 7.83 -0.20
N GLU A 97 13.07 9.07 0.04
CA GLU A 97 13.47 9.58 1.36
C GLU A 97 12.37 9.46 2.39
N GLY A 98 11.10 9.36 1.97
CA GLY A 98 9.98 9.08 2.85
C GLY A 98 10.20 7.91 3.79
N ILE A 99 10.99 6.89 3.40
CA ILE A 99 11.38 5.75 4.24
C ILE A 99 12.16 6.22 5.48
N ARG A 100 12.97 7.26 5.36
CA ARG A 100 13.78 7.81 6.44
C ARG A 100 13.07 8.92 7.20
N GLU A 101 12.22 9.70 6.51
CA GLU A 101 11.62 10.94 6.99
C GLU A 101 10.25 10.73 7.67
N CYS A 102 9.46 9.72 7.26
CA CYS A 102 8.11 9.51 7.78
C CYS A 102 8.09 9.22 9.29
N GLY A 103 7.01 9.63 9.97
CA GLY A 103 6.82 9.40 11.40
C GLY A 103 6.82 7.93 11.77
N GLU A 104 6.16 7.09 10.97
CA GLU A 104 6.10 5.63 11.15
C GLU A 104 6.43 4.89 9.86
N LEU A 105 7.22 3.81 9.97
CA LEU A 105 7.54 2.91 8.88
C LEU A 105 7.07 1.51 9.22
N LEU A 106 6.28 0.90 8.33
CA LEU A 106 5.75 -0.44 8.49
C LEU A 106 6.19 -1.32 7.32
N ALA A 107 6.78 -2.48 7.59
CA ALA A 107 6.85 -3.55 6.59
C ALA A 107 5.58 -4.40 6.71
N VAL A 108 4.92 -4.66 5.58
CA VAL A 108 3.75 -5.52 5.49
C VAL A 108 4.17 -6.84 4.89
N VAL A 109 3.89 -7.91 5.61
CA VAL A 109 4.39 -9.26 5.32
C VAL A 109 3.22 -10.22 5.21
N LEU A 110 3.30 -11.07 4.22
CA LEU A 110 2.44 -12.23 4.06
C LEU A 110 2.95 -13.34 5.00
N MET A 111 2.08 -13.87 5.87
CA MET A 111 2.46 -14.89 6.85
C MET A 111 2.93 -16.20 6.20
N PRO A 112 3.76 -17.03 6.88
CA PRO A 112 4.08 -18.39 6.43
C PRO A 112 2.86 -19.34 6.58
N ASP A 113 3.04 -20.63 6.23
CA ASP A 113 2.08 -21.72 6.46
C ASP A 113 0.69 -21.51 5.83
N ARG A 114 0.65 -20.87 4.67
CA ARG A 114 -0.59 -20.55 3.95
C ARG A 114 -1.22 -21.77 3.26
N ALA A 115 -0.47 -22.85 3.07
CA ALA A 115 -0.94 -24.03 2.33
C ALA A 115 -2.16 -24.71 2.96
N ARG A 116 -2.33 -24.61 4.29
CA ARG A 116 -3.49 -25.14 5.02
C ARG A 116 -4.81 -24.48 4.67
N TYR A 117 -4.79 -23.26 4.08
CA TYR A 117 -5.99 -22.55 3.68
C TYR A 117 -6.34 -22.88 2.24
N VAL A 118 -7.31 -23.76 2.04
CA VAL A 118 -7.68 -24.30 0.72
C VAL A 118 -8.81 -23.51 0.08
N VAL A 119 -9.79 -23.04 0.88
CA VAL A 119 -10.99 -22.33 0.39
C VAL A 119 -10.56 -21.04 -0.34
N GLY A 120 -10.95 -20.93 -1.62
CA GLY A 120 -10.63 -19.80 -2.48
C GLY A 120 -9.20 -19.75 -3.00
N ARG A 121 -8.26 -20.56 -2.45
CA ARG A 121 -6.85 -20.59 -2.87
C ARG A 121 -6.49 -21.78 -3.76
N ARG A 122 -7.26 -22.86 -3.76
CA ARG A 122 -6.93 -24.09 -4.50
C ARG A 122 -6.60 -23.83 -5.98
N THR A 123 -7.36 -22.95 -6.62
CA THR A 123 -7.17 -22.57 -8.02
C THR A 123 -6.59 -21.17 -8.22
N MET A 124 -6.57 -20.35 -7.16
CA MET A 124 -6.11 -18.96 -7.17
C MET A 124 -5.25 -18.67 -5.91
N PRO A 125 -4.03 -19.21 -5.82
CA PRO A 125 -3.16 -19.05 -4.64
C PRO A 125 -2.83 -17.57 -4.36
N GLN A 126 -2.83 -16.73 -5.38
CA GLN A 126 -2.59 -15.27 -5.26
C GLN A 126 -3.67 -14.51 -4.45
N MET A 127 -4.78 -15.15 -4.09
CA MET A 127 -5.83 -14.51 -3.28
C MET A 127 -5.38 -14.16 -1.87
N ASP A 128 -4.28 -14.75 -1.38
CA ASP A 128 -3.68 -14.37 -0.12
C ASP A 128 -3.04 -12.95 -0.20
N ILE A 129 -2.27 -12.66 -1.24
CA ILE A 129 -1.71 -11.32 -1.46
C ILE A 129 -2.82 -10.28 -1.74
N CYS A 130 -3.88 -10.65 -2.44
CA CYS A 130 -5.06 -9.79 -2.62
C CYS A 130 -5.70 -9.42 -1.28
N SER A 131 -5.73 -10.37 -0.34
CA SER A 131 -6.22 -10.14 1.02
C SER A 131 -5.36 -9.13 1.78
N VAL A 132 -4.02 -9.21 1.65
CA VAL A 132 -3.09 -8.22 2.22
C VAL A 132 -3.32 -6.85 1.61
N ALA A 133 -3.53 -6.77 0.29
CA ALA A 133 -3.82 -5.50 -0.39
C ALA A 133 -5.10 -4.84 0.14
N CYS A 134 -6.14 -5.62 0.45
CA CYS A 134 -7.35 -5.11 1.11
C CYS A 134 -7.06 -4.52 2.50
N ALA A 135 -6.20 -5.17 3.29
CA ALA A 135 -5.81 -4.67 4.61
C ALA A 135 -5.02 -3.35 4.50
N ILE A 136 -4.08 -3.27 3.55
CA ILE A 136 -3.35 -2.03 3.27
C ILE A 136 -4.31 -0.92 2.82
N GLN A 137 -5.26 -1.22 1.95
CA GLN A 137 -6.23 -0.23 1.47
C GLN A 137 -7.12 0.28 2.61
N ASN A 138 -7.59 -0.58 3.52
CA ASN A 138 -8.34 -0.15 4.69
C ASN A 138 -7.52 0.80 5.58
N LEU A 139 -6.26 0.45 5.88
CA LEU A 139 -5.34 1.32 6.61
C LEU A 139 -5.18 2.67 5.92
N TRP A 140 -5.02 2.67 4.62
CA TRP A 140 -4.79 3.88 3.82
C TRP A 140 -5.99 4.83 3.83
N LEU A 141 -7.20 4.28 3.67
CA LEU A 141 -8.44 5.08 3.74
C LEU A 141 -8.64 5.65 5.15
N ALA A 142 -8.41 4.85 6.20
CA ALA A 142 -8.49 5.30 7.58
C ALA A 142 -7.44 6.40 7.87
N ALA A 143 -6.20 6.22 7.43
CA ALA A 143 -5.14 7.21 7.55
C ALA A 143 -5.51 8.53 6.86
N ARG A 144 -6.04 8.46 5.61
CA ARG A 144 -6.50 9.67 4.90
C ARG A 144 -7.61 10.38 5.64
N ALA A 145 -8.56 9.65 6.24
CA ALA A 145 -9.64 10.23 7.05
C ALA A 145 -9.12 10.96 8.29
N GLU A 146 -8.05 10.46 8.89
CA GLU A 146 -7.36 11.04 10.06
C GLU A 146 -6.30 12.10 9.68
N GLY A 147 -6.16 12.45 8.39
CA GLY A 147 -5.19 13.45 7.92
C GLY A 147 -3.74 12.95 7.86
N ILE A 148 -3.53 11.63 7.90
CA ILE A 148 -2.20 10.99 7.80
C ILE A 148 -1.93 10.57 6.36
N GLY A 149 -0.78 10.98 5.82
CA GLY A 149 -0.26 10.52 4.55
C GLY A 149 0.24 9.09 4.64
N VAL A 150 0.01 8.31 3.57
CA VAL A 150 0.60 6.98 3.41
C VAL A 150 1.26 6.90 2.05
N GLY A 151 2.47 6.36 2.01
CA GLY A 151 3.19 6.00 0.79
C GLY A 151 3.44 4.50 0.74
N TRP A 152 3.12 3.87 -0.38
CA TRP A 152 3.38 2.45 -0.62
C TRP A 152 4.65 2.30 -1.45
N VAL A 153 5.66 1.63 -0.91
CA VAL A 153 6.89 1.27 -1.61
C VAL A 153 6.91 -0.24 -1.84
N SER A 154 7.05 -0.64 -3.11
CA SER A 154 7.21 -2.04 -3.54
C SER A 154 8.44 -2.23 -4.45
N ILE A 155 9.28 -1.22 -4.58
CA ILE A 155 10.54 -1.26 -5.33
C ILE A 155 11.62 -1.75 -4.36
N PHE A 156 11.72 -3.05 -4.17
CA PHE A 156 12.74 -3.70 -3.36
C PHE A 156 12.90 -5.17 -3.80
N ASP A 157 14.05 -5.76 -3.51
CA ASP A 157 14.27 -7.19 -3.65
C ASP A 157 13.59 -7.91 -2.46
N PRO A 158 12.58 -8.77 -2.69
CA PRO A 158 11.83 -9.42 -1.60
C PRO A 158 12.69 -10.32 -0.73
N GLU A 159 13.67 -11.04 -1.31
CA GLU A 159 14.54 -11.95 -0.56
C GLU A 159 15.48 -11.17 0.35
N ALA A 160 16.11 -10.10 -0.19
CA ALA A 160 16.98 -9.24 0.59
C ALA A 160 16.24 -8.52 1.74
N LEU A 161 14.98 -8.10 1.51
CA LEU A 161 14.17 -7.49 2.56
C LEU A 161 13.73 -8.53 3.60
N ALA A 162 13.40 -9.77 3.19
CA ALA A 162 13.06 -10.86 4.11
C ALA A 162 14.25 -11.20 5.02
N GLU A 163 15.46 -11.30 4.47
CA GLU A 163 16.70 -11.53 5.23
C GLU A 163 16.94 -10.39 6.22
N LEU A 164 16.88 -9.13 5.76
CA LEU A 164 17.10 -7.94 6.59
C LEU A 164 16.13 -7.88 7.78
N LEU A 165 14.88 -8.31 7.58
CA LEU A 165 13.83 -8.34 8.60
C LEU A 165 13.81 -9.66 9.40
N SER A 166 14.71 -10.61 9.11
CA SER A 166 14.74 -11.95 9.73
C SER A 166 13.39 -12.65 9.67
N LEU A 167 12.74 -12.61 8.51
CA LEU A 167 11.43 -13.25 8.34
C LEU A 167 11.56 -14.77 8.42
N PRO A 168 10.56 -15.47 8.99
CA PRO A 168 10.55 -16.93 8.98
C PRO A 168 10.37 -17.46 7.54
N GLU A 169 10.87 -18.68 7.31
CA GLU A 169 10.70 -19.37 6.03
C GLU A 169 9.24 -19.39 5.57
N GLY A 170 8.98 -19.07 4.30
CA GLY A 170 7.65 -18.99 3.70
C GLY A 170 6.88 -17.69 3.98
N ALA A 171 7.40 -16.78 4.79
CA ALA A 171 6.87 -15.42 4.88
C ALA A 171 7.44 -14.55 3.76
N GLU A 172 6.62 -13.66 3.21
CA GLU A 172 6.99 -12.84 2.04
C GLU A 172 6.69 -11.36 2.30
N PRO A 173 7.66 -10.44 2.15
CA PRO A 173 7.39 -9.01 2.23
C PRO A 173 6.56 -8.56 1.03
N VAL A 174 5.49 -7.79 1.29
CA VAL A 174 4.56 -7.30 0.26
C VAL A 174 4.73 -5.81 0.00
N ALA A 175 4.98 -5.04 1.05
CA ALA A 175 5.08 -3.59 0.97
C ALA A 175 5.91 -3.01 2.11
N VAL A 176 6.50 -1.86 1.87
CA VAL A 176 6.97 -0.93 2.90
C VAL A 176 6.06 0.29 2.86
N LEU A 177 5.37 0.58 3.98
CA LEU A 177 4.47 1.70 4.10
C LEU A 177 5.11 2.81 4.92
N CYS A 178 5.23 3.99 4.31
CA CYS A 178 5.60 5.22 4.99
C CYS A 178 4.31 5.90 5.48
N LEU A 179 4.19 6.18 6.78
CA LEU A 179 3.05 6.87 7.37
C LEU A 179 3.54 8.13 8.08
N GLY A 180 2.83 9.23 7.94
CA GLY A 180 3.22 10.46 8.63
C GLY A 180 2.37 11.66 8.29
N HIS A 181 2.61 12.72 9.04
CA HIS A 181 2.05 14.03 8.77
C HIS A 181 2.59 14.57 7.44
N VAL A 182 1.77 15.30 6.71
CA VAL A 182 2.09 15.94 5.42
C VAL A 182 1.66 17.41 5.48
N ASP A 183 2.35 18.27 4.76
CA ASP A 183 1.97 19.69 4.70
C ASP A 183 0.67 19.88 3.91
N ALA A 184 0.50 19.11 2.83
CA ALA A 184 -0.73 19.05 2.05
C ALA A 184 -0.81 17.72 1.30
N PHE A 185 -2.03 17.24 1.07
CA PHE A 185 -2.24 16.11 0.16
C PHE A 185 -2.15 16.59 -1.29
N TYR A 186 -1.59 15.75 -2.16
CA TYR A 186 -1.53 16.07 -3.59
C TYR A 186 -2.94 16.21 -4.17
N PRO A 187 -3.21 17.22 -5.01
CA PRO A 187 -4.52 17.38 -5.64
C PRO A 187 -4.83 16.24 -6.62
N GLU A 188 -3.80 15.73 -7.30
CA GLU A 188 -3.88 14.67 -8.30
C GLU A 188 -2.88 13.54 -8.00
N PRO A 189 -3.06 12.34 -8.59
CA PRO A 189 -2.07 11.28 -8.49
C PRO A 189 -0.70 11.73 -9.02
N MET A 190 0.36 11.55 -8.24
CA MET A 190 1.70 12.03 -8.58
C MET A 190 2.19 11.49 -9.94
N LEU A 191 1.95 10.22 -10.25
CA LEU A 191 2.37 9.64 -11.54
C LEU A 191 1.61 10.22 -12.72
N GLU A 192 0.35 10.65 -12.53
CA GLU A 192 -0.41 11.37 -13.56
C GLU A 192 0.17 12.75 -13.80
N THR A 193 0.51 13.49 -12.72
CA THR A 193 1.20 14.80 -12.80
C THR A 193 2.57 14.69 -13.49
N LEU A 194 3.28 13.57 -13.28
CA LEU A 194 4.57 13.28 -13.95
C LEU A 194 4.42 12.78 -15.40
N GLY A 195 3.20 12.69 -15.93
CA GLY A 195 2.94 12.22 -17.28
C GLY A 195 3.18 10.72 -17.49
N TRP A 196 3.17 9.93 -16.41
CA TRP A 196 3.39 8.48 -16.50
C TRP A 196 2.25 7.78 -17.23
N ASP A 197 1.02 8.03 -16.78
CA ASP A 197 -0.23 7.54 -17.39
C ASP A 197 -1.40 8.39 -16.89
N LYS A 198 -2.61 8.18 -17.42
CA LYS A 198 -3.85 8.84 -17.01
C LYS A 198 -4.84 7.82 -16.49
N ARG A 199 -5.75 8.29 -15.62
CA ARG A 199 -6.88 7.47 -15.19
C ARG A 199 -7.71 7.07 -16.41
N ARG A 200 -7.99 5.76 -16.51
CA ARG A 200 -8.82 5.22 -17.59
C ARG A 200 -10.28 5.62 -17.42
N ASP A 201 -10.97 5.79 -18.55
CA ASP A 201 -12.40 6.02 -18.56
C ASP A 201 -13.13 4.79 -17.99
N ILE A 202 -14.20 5.03 -17.22
CA ILE A 202 -14.97 3.95 -16.58
C ILE A 202 -15.59 2.99 -17.60
N HIS A 203 -15.97 3.47 -18.77
CA HIS A 203 -16.49 2.65 -19.86
C HIS A 203 -15.48 1.64 -20.41
N THR A 204 -14.18 1.84 -20.15
CA THR A 204 -13.13 0.92 -20.57
C THR A 204 -12.82 -0.19 -19.56
N ILE A 205 -13.45 -0.14 -18.38
CA ILE A 205 -13.21 -1.08 -17.27
C ILE A 205 -14.44 -1.86 -16.82
N LEU A 206 -15.61 -1.58 -17.40
CA LEU A 206 -16.86 -2.22 -17.06
C LEU A 206 -17.53 -2.77 -18.32
N PHE A 207 -17.72 -4.08 -18.36
CA PHE A 207 -18.31 -4.81 -19.49
C PHE A 207 -19.50 -5.65 -19.01
N GLN A 208 -20.41 -5.97 -19.93
CA GLN A 208 -21.57 -6.81 -19.65
C GLN A 208 -21.33 -8.26 -20.15
N ASP A 209 -21.43 -9.22 -19.25
CA ASP A 209 -21.37 -10.68 -19.48
C ASP A 209 -20.03 -11.19 -20.03
N GLN A 210 -19.38 -10.48 -20.95
CA GLN A 210 -18.14 -10.88 -21.62
C GLN A 210 -17.18 -9.72 -21.74
N TRP A 211 -15.86 -10.02 -21.76
CA TRP A 211 -14.84 -9.02 -21.98
C TRP A 211 -15.05 -8.25 -23.29
N GLY A 212 -15.01 -6.93 -23.24
CA GLY A 212 -15.16 -6.05 -24.40
C GLY A 212 -16.60 -5.78 -24.82
N ARG A 213 -17.61 -6.40 -24.20
CA ARG A 213 -19.01 -6.11 -24.47
C ARG A 213 -19.46 -4.90 -23.68
N GLU A 214 -19.71 -3.80 -24.37
CA GLU A 214 -20.17 -2.54 -23.77
C GLU A 214 -21.54 -2.70 -23.09
N ILE A 215 -21.76 -1.90 -22.04
CA ILE A 215 -23.07 -1.77 -21.39
C ILE A 215 -23.91 -0.84 -22.25
N PRO A 216 -25.17 -1.21 -22.59
CA PRO A 216 -26.06 -0.37 -23.36
C PRO A 216 -26.33 0.99 -22.72
#